data_a57f394689a9c86e85f1fae9a9f2f6eb
#
_entry.id   a57f394689a9c86e85f1fae9a9f2f6eb
#
_cell.length_a   1.000
_cell.length_b   1.000
_cell.length_c   1.000
_cell.angle_alpha   90.00
_cell.angle_beta   90.00
_cell.angle_gamma   90.00
#
_symmetry.space_group_name_H-M   'P 1'
#
loop_
_entity.id
_entity.type
_entity.pdbx_description
1 polymer ?
#
loop_
_entity_poly.entity_id
_entity_poly.type
_entity_poly.pdbx_seq_one_letter_code
_entity_poly.pdbx_strand_id
1 'polypeptide(L)'
;HIRVMRIADNMRNVAVTEGDKVEAQIKFGWEIDHYNVNDAVEYVNAVAKGDVDALVDEYYSKYNILLEGRDADDFRQKVAVQAQIELGLEKFLTDGDYHAVVTHFGMLGGLKQLPGLAIQRLMEKGYGFGAEGDWKTAAMVRLMKIMTQGIKDAKGTSFLEDYTYNLVPGREGILEAHMLEVCPTIADSDISIKVQPLTMGNREDPARLVFTSKEGTGIAASLVDLGNRFRLIINAVDCKHVEKPMPKLPVATNFWTPQPNLEVGAAAWIMAGGAHHTAFSYDLSVTQ
;
A
#
# COMPACT_ATOMS: atom_id res chain seq x y z
N HIS A 1 2.74 5.95 -20.00
CA HIS A 1 1.70 4.90 -20.03
C HIS A 1 1.77 4.07 -18.76
N ILE A 2 0.64 3.93 -18.04
CA ILE A 2 0.53 3.10 -16.84
C ILE A 2 -0.65 2.13 -17.04
N ARG A 3 -0.39 0.83 -16.83
CA ARG A 3 -1.43 -0.20 -16.82
C ARG A 3 -1.65 -0.67 -15.39
N VAL A 4 -2.90 -0.69 -14.95
CA VAL A 4 -3.32 -1.07 -13.60
C VAL A 4 -4.15 -2.35 -13.67
N MET A 5 -3.72 -3.37 -12.97
CA MET A 5 -4.48 -4.60 -12.77
C MET A 5 -5.39 -4.42 -11.55
N ARG A 6 -6.68 -4.31 -11.77
CA ARG A 6 -7.68 -4.25 -10.72
C ARG A 6 -8.26 -5.63 -10.47
N ILE A 7 -7.92 -6.23 -9.35
CA ILE A 7 -8.43 -7.53 -8.91
C ILE A 7 -9.66 -7.27 -8.03
N ALA A 8 -10.79 -7.85 -8.41
CA ALA A 8 -12.10 -7.62 -7.80
C ALA A 8 -12.63 -6.20 -8.03
N ASP A 9 -13.69 -5.82 -7.35
CA ASP A 9 -14.40 -4.56 -7.56
C ASP A 9 -13.98 -3.48 -6.55
N ASN A 10 -14.53 -2.27 -6.67
CA ASN A 10 -14.35 -1.24 -5.66
C ASN A 10 -15.17 -1.57 -4.40
N MET A 11 -14.79 -0.98 -3.29
CA MET A 11 -15.54 -1.13 -2.05
C MET A 11 -16.92 -0.47 -2.18
N ARG A 12 -17.98 -1.25 -1.93
CA ARG A 12 -19.38 -0.84 -2.16
C ARG A 12 -19.77 0.51 -1.57
N ASN A 13 -19.26 0.82 -0.40
CA ASN A 13 -19.66 1.99 0.38
C ASN A 13 -18.62 3.12 0.34
N VAL A 14 -17.61 3.04 -0.53
CA VAL A 14 -16.53 4.01 -0.66
C VAL A 14 -16.43 4.48 -2.10
N ALA A 15 -17.28 5.43 -2.46
CA ALA A 15 -17.39 5.92 -3.85
C ALA A 15 -16.08 6.51 -4.39
N VAL A 16 -15.24 7.09 -3.52
CA VAL A 16 -13.98 7.72 -3.92
C VAL A 16 -12.96 6.73 -4.48
N THR A 17 -13.12 5.42 -4.25
CA THR A 17 -12.25 4.39 -4.83
C THR A 17 -12.57 4.10 -6.30
N GLU A 18 -13.72 4.51 -6.79
CA GLU A 18 -14.10 4.38 -8.20
C GLU A 18 -13.75 5.66 -8.98
N GLY A 19 -13.98 5.64 -10.29
CA GLY A 19 -13.79 6.76 -11.21
C GLY A 19 -13.94 6.36 -12.66
N ASP A 20 -13.95 7.33 -13.55
CA ASP A 20 -14.09 7.14 -14.99
C ASP A 20 -12.76 6.66 -15.61
N LYS A 21 -12.69 5.37 -15.88
CA LYS A 21 -11.51 4.70 -16.47
C LYS A 21 -11.29 5.11 -17.93
N VAL A 22 -12.37 5.41 -18.65
CA VAL A 22 -12.29 5.87 -20.05
C VAL A 22 -11.69 7.28 -20.09
N GLU A 23 -12.15 8.17 -19.22
CA GLU A 23 -11.59 9.51 -19.10
C GLU A 23 -10.13 9.48 -18.63
N ALA A 24 -9.77 8.55 -17.72
CA ALA A 24 -8.38 8.35 -17.31
C ALA A 24 -7.49 7.91 -18.47
N GLN A 25 -7.98 7.03 -19.35
CA GLN A 25 -7.24 6.63 -20.55
C GLN A 25 -7.06 7.79 -21.51
N ILE A 26 -8.10 8.58 -21.73
CA ILE A 26 -8.06 9.75 -22.62
C ILE A 26 -7.10 10.83 -22.08
N LYS A 27 -7.15 11.12 -20.76
CA LYS A 27 -6.39 12.23 -20.15
C LYS A 27 -4.94 11.86 -19.82
N PHE A 28 -4.71 10.66 -19.33
CA PHE A 28 -3.43 10.25 -18.76
C PHE A 28 -2.77 9.10 -19.52
N GLY A 29 -3.47 8.46 -20.46
CA GLY A 29 -3.02 7.23 -21.10
C GLY A 29 -2.98 6.04 -20.12
N TRP A 30 -3.74 6.06 -19.04
CA TRP A 30 -3.82 4.96 -18.09
C TRP A 30 -4.84 3.92 -18.56
N GLU A 31 -4.46 2.67 -18.51
CA GLU A 31 -5.33 1.52 -18.79
C GLU A 31 -5.62 0.77 -17.50
N ILE A 32 -6.89 0.58 -17.19
CA ILE A 32 -7.34 -0.12 -15.99
C ILE A 32 -8.13 -1.35 -16.41
N ASP A 33 -7.49 -2.51 -16.29
CA ASP A 33 -8.11 -3.79 -16.60
C ASP A 33 -8.67 -4.43 -15.34
N HIS A 34 -9.88 -4.95 -15.43
CA HIS A 34 -10.58 -5.59 -14.32
C HIS A 34 -10.53 -7.11 -14.45
N TYR A 35 -10.10 -7.76 -13.37
CA TYR A 35 -10.01 -9.21 -13.27
C TYR A 35 -10.84 -9.74 -12.10
N ASN A 36 -11.36 -10.95 -12.26
CA ASN A 36 -11.93 -11.71 -11.15
C ASN A 36 -10.78 -12.14 -10.21
N VAL A 37 -11.03 -12.17 -8.92
CA VAL A 37 -10.01 -12.62 -7.96
C VAL A 37 -9.51 -14.03 -8.24
N ASN A 38 -10.34 -14.90 -8.82
CA ASN A 38 -9.96 -16.27 -9.15
C ASN A 38 -8.97 -16.34 -10.32
N ASP A 39 -8.90 -15.34 -11.19
CA ASP A 39 -7.85 -15.26 -12.20
C ASP A 39 -6.48 -15.13 -11.52
N ALA A 40 -6.37 -14.30 -10.47
CA ALA A 40 -5.16 -14.21 -9.66
C ALA A 40 -4.87 -15.49 -8.86
N VAL A 41 -5.92 -16.18 -8.37
CA VAL A 41 -5.79 -17.46 -7.64
C VAL A 41 -5.17 -18.54 -8.53
N GLU A 42 -5.49 -18.57 -9.82
CA GLU A 42 -4.88 -19.52 -10.77
C GLU A 42 -3.36 -19.31 -10.84
N TYR A 43 -2.89 -18.08 -10.97
CA TYR A 43 -1.46 -17.77 -10.93
C TYR A 43 -0.81 -18.14 -9.60
N VAL A 44 -1.46 -17.85 -8.48
CA VAL A 44 -0.97 -18.19 -7.14
C VAL A 44 -0.85 -19.71 -6.97
N ASN A 45 -1.86 -20.48 -7.39
CA ASN A 45 -1.85 -21.93 -7.29
C ASN A 45 -0.86 -22.61 -8.24
N ALA A 46 -0.45 -21.94 -9.32
CA ALA A 46 0.54 -22.46 -10.27
C ALA A 46 2.00 -22.31 -9.81
N VAL A 47 2.25 -21.58 -8.71
CA VAL A 47 3.62 -21.38 -8.19
C VAL A 47 4.20 -22.68 -7.66
N ALA A 48 5.40 -23.02 -8.11
CA ALA A 48 6.09 -24.23 -7.65
C ALA A 48 6.54 -24.11 -6.19
N LYS A 49 6.41 -25.20 -5.43
CA LYS A 49 6.81 -25.23 -4.02
C LYS A 49 8.27 -24.81 -3.78
N GLY A 50 9.19 -25.22 -4.67
CA GLY A 50 10.59 -24.86 -4.54
C GLY A 50 10.86 -23.36 -4.64
N ASP A 51 10.10 -22.64 -5.49
CA ASP A 51 10.21 -21.18 -5.61
C ASP A 51 9.66 -20.49 -4.37
N VAL A 52 8.56 -21.02 -3.80
CA VAL A 52 8.01 -20.53 -2.52
C VAL A 52 9.01 -20.68 -1.39
N ASP A 53 9.62 -21.89 -1.26
CA ASP A 53 10.59 -22.16 -0.20
C ASP A 53 11.82 -21.23 -0.32
N ALA A 54 12.32 -21.00 -1.55
CA ALA A 54 13.45 -20.10 -1.81
C ALA A 54 13.12 -18.65 -1.44
N LEU A 55 11.91 -18.15 -1.75
CA LEU A 55 11.50 -16.81 -1.39
C LEU A 55 11.29 -16.65 0.12
N VAL A 56 10.78 -17.68 0.81
CA VAL A 56 10.69 -17.70 2.28
C VAL A 56 12.08 -17.59 2.91
N ASP A 57 13.07 -18.33 2.38
CA ASP A 57 14.46 -18.25 2.86
C ASP A 57 15.05 -16.85 2.64
N GLU A 58 14.74 -16.18 1.51
CA GLU A 58 15.10 -14.78 1.28
C GLU A 58 14.49 -13.87 2.35
N TYR A 59 13.20 -14.01 2.65
CA TYR A 59 12.55 -13.22 3.70
C TYR A 59 13.21 -13.39 5.06
N TYR A 60 13.53 -14.63 5.44
CA TYR A 60 14.17 -14.93 6.71
C TYR A 60 15.62 -14.42 6.78
N SER A 61 16.28 -14.25 5.66
CA SER A 61 17.61 -13.62 5.59
C SER A 61 17.57 -12.11 5.66
N LYS A 62 16.45 -11.49 5.18
CA LYS A 62 16.33 -10.04 5.02
C LYS A 62 15.65 -9.34 6.20
N TYR A 63 14.72 -10.00 6.86
CA TYR A 63 13.85 -9.39 7.86
C TYR A 63 13.98 -10.05 9.22
N ASN A 64 13.75 -9.29 10.29
CA ASN A 64 13.63 -9.86 11.63
C ASN A 64 12.33 -10.68 11.73
N ILE A 65 12.38 -11.78 12.48
CA ILE A 65 11.23 -12.67 12.69
C ILE A 65 10.67 -12.45 14.08
N LEU A 66 9.43 -12.01 14.20
CA LEU A 66 8.74 -11.76 15.45
C LEU A 66 7.66 -12.82 15.70
N LEU A 67 8.06 -13.95 16.33
CA LEU A 67 7.16 -15.07 16.59
C LEU A 67 6.05 -14.71 17.59
N GLU A 68 6.33 -13.87 18.58
CA GLU A 68 5.39 -13.42 19.63
C GLU A 68 4.63 -14.59 20.31
N GLY A 69 5.32 -15.70 20.52
CA GLY A 69 4.76 -16.91 21.13
C GLY A 69 4.07 -17.87 20.17
N ARG A 70 4.00 -17.55 18.87
CA ARG A 70 3.50 -18.47 17.84
C ARG A 70 4.51 -19.59 17.58
N ASP A 71 4.00 -20.77 17.27
CA ASP A 71 4.84 -21.90 16.83
C ASP A 71 5.62 -21.52 15.55
N ALA A 72 6.90 -21.90 15.49
CA ALA A 72 7.78 -21.49 14.40
C ALA A 72 7.40 -22.12 13.05
N ASP A 73 6.88 -23.36 13.06
CA ASP A 73 6.47 -24.03 11.82
C ASP A 73 5.16 -23.44 11.30
N ASP A 74 4.18 -23.17 12.18
CA ASP A 74 2.96 -22.46 11.81
C ASP A 74 3.28 -21.06 11.26
N PHE A 75 4.18 -20.32 11.92
CA PHE A 75 4.61 -19.00 11.44
C PHE A 75 5.20 -19.09 10.03
N ARG A 76 6.12 -20.04 9.81
CA ARG A 76 6.76 -20.23 8.51
C ARG A 76 5.74 -20.62 7.43
N GLN A 77 4.73 -21.44 7.76
CA GLN A 77 3.66 -21.78 6.84
C GLN A 77 2.81 -20.56 6.46
N LYS A 78 2.50 -19.66 7.41
CA LYS A 78 1.77 -18.40 7.11
C LYS A 78 2.60 -17.47 6.22
N VAL A 79 3.90 -17.37 6.46
CA VAL A 79 4.82 -16.61 5.60
C VAL A 79 4.91 -17.22 4.19
N ALA A 80 4.92 -18.54 4.07
CA ALA A 80 4.93 -19.23 2.78
C ALA A 80 3.68 -18.95 1.93
N VAL A 81 2.52 -18.77 2.55
CA VAL A 81 1.30 -18.35 1.83
C VAL A 81 1.51 -16.96 1.19
N GLN A 82 2.14 -16.02 1.88
CA GLN A 82 2.43 -14.70 1.31
C GLN A 82 3.48 -14.78 0.20
N ALA A 83 4.51 -15.63 0.34
CA ALA A 83 5.49 -15.85 -0.70
C ALA A 83 4.85 -16.43 -1.98
N GLN A 84 3.93 -17.38 -1.83
CA GLN A 84 3.17 -17.92 -2.94
C GLN A 84 2.30 -16.85 -3.62
N ILE A 85 1.66 -15.99 -2.84
CA ILE A 85 0.86 -14.86 -3.35
C ILE A 85 1.75 -13.85 -4.08
N GLU A 86 2.93 -13.47 -3.52
CA GLU A 86 3.86 -12.54 -4.17
C GLU A 86 4.27 -13.05 -5.55
N LEU A 87 4.76 -14.30 -5.63
CA LEU A 87 5.21 -14.89 -6.88
C LEU A 87 4.09 -15.00 -7.92
N GLY A 88 2.91 -15.44 -7.50
CA GLY A 88 1.76 -15.56 -8.39
C GLY A 88 1.29 -14.21 -8.93
N LEU A 89 1.16 -13.22 -8.07
CA LEU A 89 0.78 -11.86 -8.48
C LEU A 89 1.86 -11.20 -9.35
N GLU A 90 3.14 -11.35 -9.00
CA GLU A 90 4.23 -10.81 -9.81
C GLU A 90 4.25 -11.41 -11.23
N LYS A 91 4.03 -12.71 -11.33
CA LYS A 91 3.91 -13.36 -12.63
C LYS A 91 2.72 -12.84 -13.43
N PHE A 92 1.55 -12.70 -12.79
CA PHE A 92 0.36 -12.17 -13.44
C PHE A 92 0.58 -10.72 -13.93
N LEU A 93 1.19 -9.88 -13.09
CA LEU A 93 1.55 -8.52 -13.46
C LEU A 93 2.51 -8.49 -14.65
N THR A 94 3.54 -9.33 -14.63
CA THR A 94 4.56 -9.41 -15.69
C THR A 94 3.97 -9.91 -17.00
N ASP A 95 3.18 -10.98 -16.98
CA ASP A 95 2.57 -11.56 -18.19
C ASP A 95 1.61 -10.57 -18.88
N GLY A 96 0.94 -9.70 -18.10
CA GLY A 96 0.03 -8.69 -18.61
C GLY A 96 0.65 -7.31 -18.85
N ASP A 97 1.95 -7.13 -18.61
CA ASP A 97 2.65 -5.82 -18.66
C ASP A 97 1.97 -4.78 -17.75
N TYR A 98 1.58 -5.19 -16.54
CA TYR A 98 0.98 -4.30 -15.54
C TYR A 98 2.04 -3.64 -14.66
N HIS A 99 1.77 -2.40 -14.26
CA HIS A 99 2.67 -1.56 -13.48
C HIS A 99 2.16 -1.28 -12.07
N ALA A 100 0.89 -1.58 -11.82
CA ALA A 100 0.24 -1.42 -10.53
C ALA A 100 -0.83 -2.49 -10.32
N VAL A 101 -1.11 -2.79 -9.07
CA VAL A 101 -2.12 -3.77 -8.65
C VAL A 101 -3.08 -3.16 -7.64
N VAL A 102 -4.33 -3.57 -7.71
CA VAL A 102 -5.38 -3.17 -6.78
C VAL A 102 -6.06 -4.42 -6.24
N THR A 103 -6.28 -4.45 -4.94
CA THR A 103 -6.98 -5.56 -4.26
C THR A 103 -8.19 -5.05 -3.47
N HIS A 104 -9.04 -5.99 -3.04
CA HIS A 104 -10.19 -5.69 -2.18
C HIS A 104 -10.29 -6.73 -1.06
N PHE A 105 -10.16 -6.31 0.20
CA PHE A 105 -10.14 -7.19 1.37
C PHE A 105 -11.43 -8.01 1.55
N GLY A 106 -12.57 -7.50 1.11
CA GLY A 106 -13.86 -8.19 1.17
C GLY A 106 -14.10 -9.18 0.04
N MET A 107 -13.23 -9.25 -0.98
CA MET A 107 -13.36 -10.07 -2.16
C MET A 107 -12.06 -10.83 -2.44
N LEU A 108 -11.79 -11.86 -1.64
CA LEU A 108 -10.53 -12.61 -1.69
C LEU A 108 -10.65 -13.98 -2.41
N GLY A 109 -11.85 -14.37 -2.85
CA GLY A 109 -12.05 -15.61 -3.60
C GLY A 109 -11.39 -16.82 -2.96
N GLY A 110 -10.50 -17.48 -3.71
CA GLY A 110 -9.72 -18.63 -3.26
C GLY A 110 -8.40 -18.29 -2.56
N LEU A 111 -8.06 -17.01 -2.35
CA LEU A 111 -6.87 -16.64 -1.60
C LEU A 111 -7.00 -17.03 -0.12
N LYS A 112 -5.97 -17.64 0.44
CA LYS A 112 -5.94 -18.09 1.85
C LYS A 112 -5.77 -16.93 2.83
N GLN A 113 -5.07 -15.89 2.43
CA GLN A 113 -4.79 -14.70 3.24
C GLN A 113 -5.07 -13.43 2.44
N LEU A 114 -5.29 -12.31 3.13
CA LEU A 114 -5.17 -11.00 2.52
C LEU A 114 -3.72 -10.78 2.08
N PRO A 115 -3.44 -10.34 0.85
CA PRO A 115 -2.08 -10.09 0.37
C PRO A 115 -1.43 -8.91 1.09
N GLY A 116 -0.72 -9.16 2.18
CA GLY A 116 -0.01 -8.15 2.97
C GLY A 116 1.46 -8.04 2.60
N LEU A 117 2.29 -8.95 3.14
CA LEU A 117 3.72 -9.05 2.82
C LEU A 117 3.95 -9.07 1.30
N ALA A 118 3.13 -9.82 0.56
CA ALA A 118 3.22 -9.88 -0.90
C ALA A 118 3.12 -8.50 -1.56
N ILE A 119 2.12 -7.70 -1.20
CA ILE A 119 1.93 -6.36 -1.76
C ILE A 119 3.03 -5.39 -1.31
N GLN A 120 3.46 -5.46 -0.05
CA GLN A 120 4.57 -4.63 0.45
C GLN A 120 5.84 -4.86 -0.38
N ARG A 121 6.14 -6.12 -0.70
CA ARG A 121 7.27 -6.52 -1.53
C ARG A 121 7.11 -6.09 -2.99
N LEU A 122 5.92 -6.24 -3.57
CA LEU A 122 5.65 -5.76 -4.92
C LEU A 122 5.84 -4.23 -5.02
N MET A 123 5.39 -3.48 -4.02
CA MET A 123 5.67 -2.03 -3.97
C MET A 123 7.17 -1.73 -3.84
N GLU A 124 7.94 -2.52 -3.07
CA GLU A 124 9.40 -2.39 -3.00
C GLU A 124 10.07 -2.61 -4.36
N LYS A 125 9.56 -3.54 -5.15
CA LYS A 125 10.00 -3.81 -6.54
C LYS A 125 9.58 -2.72 -7.55
N GLY A 126 8.79 -1.73 -7.11
CA GLY A 126 8.40 -0.58 -7.93
C GLY A 126 6.97 -0.58 -8.45
N TYR A 127 6.17 -1.62 -8.19
CA TYR A 127 4.76 -1.62 -8.55
C TYR A 127 3.98 -0.57 -7.74
N GLY A 128 2.96 0.00 -8.35
CA GLY A 128 1.96 0.81 -7.64
C GLY A 128 0.96 -0.08 -6.92
N PHE A 129 0.37 0.45 -5.86
CA PHE A 129 -0.69 -0.23 -5.13
C PHE A 129 -1.80 0.73 -4.71
N GLY A 130 -3.03 0.24 -4.73
CA GLY A 130 -4.21 0.85 -4.13
C GLY A 130 -5.10 -0.23 -3.51
N ALA A 131 -5.74 0.10 -2.40
CA ALA A 131 -6.65 -0.80 -1.72
C ALA A 131 -8.10 -0.57 -2.19
N GLU A 132 -9.00 -1.50 -1.84
CA GLU A 132 -10.46 -1.30 -1.95
C GLU A 132 -10.97 -0.97 -3.36
N GLY A 133 -10.23 -1.35 -4.38
CA GLY A 133 -10.55 -1.04 -5.76
C GLY A 133 -9.99 0.30 -6.26
N ASP A 134 -9.24 1.05 -5.46
CA ASP A 134 -8.73 2.39 -5.80
C ASP A 134 -7.56 2.34 -6.79
N TRP A 135 -7.93 2.22 -8.04
CA TRP A 135 -6.99 2.21 -9.16
C TRP A 135 -6.29 3.58 -9.37
N LYS A 136 -6.94 4.69 -8.95
CA LYS A 136 -6.35 6.02 -9.07
C LYS A 136 -5.13 6.17 -8.17
N THR A 137 -5.28 5.77 -6.91
CA THR A 137 -4.15 5.77 -5.96
C THR A 137 -3.07 4.79 -6.38
N ALA A 138 -3.44 3.60 -6.90
CA ALA A 138 -2.46 2.65 -7.44
C ALA A 138 -1.61 3.25 -8.58
N ALA A 139 -2.27 3.92 -9.54
CA ALA A 139 -1.59 4.60 -10.63
C ALA A 139 -0.71 5.76 -10.12
N MET A 140 -1.19 6.53 -9.14
CA MET A 140 -0.43 7.63 -8.53
C MET A 140 0.82 7.14 -7.79
N VAL A 141 0.73 6.06 -7.00
CA VAL A 141 1.89 5.45 -6.35
C VAL A 141 2.93 5.03 -7.38
N ARG A 142 2.49 4.38 -8.48
CA ARG A 142 3.40 4.01 -9.58
C ARG A 142 4.03 5.24 -10.23
N LEU A 143 3.25 6.27 -10.51
CA LEU A 143 3.74 7.51 -11.11
C LEU A 143 4.82 8.15 -10.24
N MET A 144 4.59 8.28 -8.92
CA MET A 144 5.54 8.85 -7.98
C MET A 144 6.83 8.01 -7.89
N LYS A 145 6.72 6.67 -7.94
CA LYS A 145 7.89 5.78 -8.01
C LYS A 145 8.71 5.98 -9.30
N ILE A 146 8.06 6.21 -10.43
CA ILE A 146 8.76 6.52 -11.70
C ILE A 146 9.47 7.87 -11.60
N MET A 147 8.83 8.89 -11.04
CA MET A 147 9.41 10.24 -10.88
C MET A 147 10.64 10.24 -9.97
N THR A 148 10.70 9.31 -9.03
CA THR A 148 11.82 9.17 -8.09
C THR A 148 12.88 8.17 -8.54
N GLN A 149 12.68 7.54 -9.69
CA GLN A 149 13.61 6.54 -10.20
C GLN A 149 14.98 7.16 -10.52
N GLY A 150 16.04 6.56 -9.98
CA GLY A 150 17.40 7.04 -10.18
C GLY A 150 17.85 8.14 -9.21
N ILE A 151 17.01 8.59 -8.31
CA ILE A 151 17.42 9.45 -7.21
C ILE A 151 18.37 8.67 -6.31
N LYS A 152 19.58 9.20 -6.12
CA LYS A 152 20.55 8.62 -5.20
C LYS A 152 20.06 8.79 -3.76
N ASP A 153 20.16 7.72 -2.98
CA ASP A 153 19.73 7.68 -1.57
C ASP A 153 18.23 8.02 -1.38
N ALA A 154 17.39 7.60 -2.35
CA ALA A 154 15.95 7.79 -2.27
C ALA A 154 15.38 7.23 -0.95
N LYS A 155 14.49 8.01 -0.32
CA LYS A 155 13.89 7.69 0.98
C LYS A 155 12.61 6.86 0.85
N GLY A 156 12.02 6.83 -0.33
CA GLY A 156 10.95 5.93 -0.70
C GLY A 156 9.58 6.57 -0.92
N THR A 157 8.74 5.74 -1.55
CA THR A 157 7.35 6.07 -1.95
C THR A 157 6.44 4.94 -1.53
N SER A 158 5.26 5.27 -0.98
CA SER A 158 4.28 4.30 -0.47
C SER A 158 2.84 4.69 -0.79
N PHE A 159 1.96 3.71 -0.71
CA PHE A 159 0.55 3.87 -0.42
C PHE A 159 0.37 4.05 1.08
N LEU A 160 -0.53 4.95 1.52
CA LEU A 160 -0.91 5.17 2.91
C LEU A 160 -2.40 5.50 3.01
N GLU A 161 -2.95 5.38 4.21
CA GLU A 161 -4.33 5.74 4.55
C GLU A 161 -4.36 6.50 5.87
N ASP A 162 -5.18 7.54 5.97
CA ASP A 162 -5.39 8.31 7.19
C ASP A 162 -6.24 7.51 8.20
N TYR A 163 -5.60 6.96 9.22
CA TYR A 163 -6.27 6.14 10.23
C TYR A 163 -6.89 6.94 11.36
N THR A 164 -6.18 7.94 11.87
CA THR A 164 -6.70 8.75 12.97
C THR A 164 -5.98 10.09 13.09
N TYR A 165 -6.70 11.06 13.62
CA TYR A 165 -6.23 12.42 13.86
C TYR A 165 -5.90 12.61 15.34
N ASN A 166 -4.71 13.07 15.63
CA ASN A 166 -4.34 13.54 16.96
C ASN A 166 -4.56 15.05 17.05
N LEU A 167 -5.52 15.47 17.84
CA LEU A 167 -5.90 16.89 18.02
C LEU A 167 -5.33 17.50 19.31
N VAL A 168 -4.43 16.81 19.99
CA VAL A 168 -3.82 17.31 21.24
C VAL A 168 -2.89 18.48 20.90
N PRO A 169 -3.07 19.68 21.51
CA PRO A 169 -2.23 20.84 21.26
C PRO A 169 -0.74 20.56 21.42
N GLY A 170 0.04 20.93 20.42
CA GLY A 170 1.49 20.68 20.33
C GLY A 170 1.89 19.28 19.86
N ARG A 171 0.90 18.42 19.56
CA ARG A 171 1.10 17.05 19.06
C ARG A 171 0.16 16.72 17.90
N GLU A 172 -0.36 17.75 17.25
CA GLU A 172 -1.33 17.60 16.16
C GLU A 172 -0.70 16.88 14.98
N GLY A 173 -1.47 15.95 14.40
CA GLY A 173 -1.04 15.22 13.22
C GLY A 173 -1.99 14.08 12.87
N ILE A 174 -1.65 13.39 11.80
CA ILE A 174 -2.43 12.27 11.25
C ILE A 174 -1.57 11.02 11.35
N LEU A 175 -2.13 9.97 11.95
CA LEU A 175 -1.55 8.64 11.90
C LEU A 175 -1.94 8.01 10.57
N GLU A 176 -0.93 7.68 9.80
CA GLU A 176 -1.04 7.04 8.51
C GLU A 176 -0.60 5.58 8.62
N ALA A 177 -1.38 4.70 8.06
CA ALA A 177 -1.09 3.28 8.03
C ALA A 177 -1.84 2.62 6.87
N HIS A 178 -1.93 1.35 6.85
CA HIS A 178 -2.95 0.53 6.22
C HIS A 178 -3.01 -0.81 6.95
N MET A 179 -4.03 -1.62 6.65
CA MET A 179 -4.19 -2.93 7.28
C MET A 179 -2.91 -3.75 7.23
N LEU A 180 -2.23 -3.80 6.06
CA LEU A 180 -0.99 -4.55 5.85
C LEU A 180 -0.02 -3.81 4.91
N GLU A 181 -0.52 -3.08 3.90
CA GLU A 181 0.17 -2.81 2.65
C GLU A 181 0.85 -1.43 2.61
N VAL A 182 1.78 -1.20 3.54
CA VAL A 182 2.67 -0.03 3.51
C VAL A 182 4.04 -0.44 2.98
N CYS A 183 4.58 0.33 2.04
CA CYS A 183 5.82 -0.01 1.33
C CYS A 183 7.04 0.06 2.24
N PRO A 184 7.89 -0.98 2.33
CA PRO A 184 9.06 -0.98 3.20
C PRO A 184 10.17 0.01 2.79
N THR A 185 10.10 0.61 1.60
CA THR A 185 11.08 1.63 1.19
C THR A 185 11.05 2.88 2.07
N ILE A 186 9.93 3.16 2.76
CA ILE A 186 9.82 4.30 3.68
C ILE A 186 10.24 3.96 5.11
N ALA A 187 10.62 2.71 5.40
CA ALA A 187 11.03 2.29 6.74
C ALA A 187 12.29 3.04 7.21
N ASP A 188 12.29 3.41 8.49
CA ASP A 188 13.45 4.06 9.12
C ASP A 188 14.57 3.04 9.38
N SER A 189 14.24 1.95 10.05
CA SER A 189 15.17 0.89 10.43
C SER A 189 14.45 -0.45 10.54
N ASP A 190 15.15 -1.48 10.95
CA ASP A 190 14.70 -2.82 11.37
C ASP A 190 13.26 -3.22 10.99
N ILE A 191 13.13 -3.75 9.78
CA ILE A 191 11.86 -4.28 9.30
C ILE A 191 11.68 -5.69 9.84
N SER A 192 10.51 -5.96 10.42
CA SER A 192 10.19 -7.27 10.98
C SER A 192 8.98 -7.91 10.32
N ILE A 193 8.97 -9.24 10.21
CA ILE A 193 7.78 -9.99 9.82
C ILE A 193 6.99 -10.33 11.07
N LYS A 194 5.70 -10.05 11.04
CA LYS A 194 4.70 -10.52 12.01
C LYS A 194 3.61 -11.33 11.33
N VAL A 195 3.05 -12.28 12.07
CA VAL A 195 1.82 -13.00 11.72
C VAL A 195 0.80 -12.73 12.81
N GLN A 196 -0.25 -11.99 12.49
CA GLN A 196 -1.26 -11.59 13.47
C GLN A 196 -2.65 -11.78 12.87
N PRO A 197 -3.66 -12.11 13.69
CA PRO A 197 -5.03 -12.16 13.25
C PRO A 197 -5.48 -10.88 12.57
N LEU A 198 -6.30 -11.04 11.55
CA LEU A 198 -6.99 -9.95 10.89
C LEU A 198 -8.49 -10.26 10.94
N THR A 199 -9.25 -9.40 11.59
CA THR A 199 -10.71 -9.60 11.77
C THR A 199 -11.51 -9.37 10.48
N MET A 200 -10.87 -8.78 9.47
CA MET A 200 -11.47 -8.49 8.16
C MET A 200 -11.12 -9.57 7.14
N GLY A 201 -12.01 -9.78 6.16
CA GLY A 201 -11.80 -10.71 5.08
C GLY A 201 -12.05 -12.18 5.42
N ASN A 202 -12.18 -12.54 6.69
CA ASN A 202 -12.44 -13.90 7.17
C ASN A 202 -11.50 -14.96 6.54
N ARG A 203 -10.19 -14.72 6.65
CA ARG A 203 -9.11 -15.55 6.11
C ARG A 203 -8.11 -15.95 7.21
N GLU A 204 -7.13 -16.76 6.83
CA GLU A 204 -6.02 -17.10 7.72
C GLU A 204 -5.22 -15.85 8.13
N ASP A 205 -4.55 -15.92 9.27
CA ASP A 205 -3.71 -14.85 9.79
C ASP A 205 -2.63 -14.45 8.78
N PRO A 206 -2.65 -13.24 8.22
CA PRO A 206 -1.67 -12.86 7.21
C PRO A 206 -0.34 -12.43 7.81
N ALA A 207 0.76 -12.82 7.13
CA ALA A 207 2.06 -12.24 7.41
C ALA A 207 2.17 -10.84 6.79
N ARG A 208 2.88 -9.95 7.49
CA ARG A 208 3.12 -8.55 7.10
C ARG A 208 4.47 -8.06 7.60
N LEU A 209 5.02 -7.06 6.91
CA LEU A 209 6.14 -6.29 7.40
C LEU A 209 5.63 -5.18 8.33
N VAL A 210 6.27 -5.06 9.48
CA VAL A 210 6.02 -3.99 10.45
C VAL A 210 7.27 -3.17 10.65
N PHE A 211 7.12 -1.86 10.69
CA PHE A 211 8.18 -0.87 10.87
C PHE A 211 7.58 0.50 11.19
N THR A 212 8.40 1.43 11.64
CA THR A 212 8.08 2.86 11.66
C THR A 212 8.75 3.52 10.46
N SER A 213 8.12 4.54 9.90
CA SER A 213 8.67 5.29 8.78
C SER A 213 9.71 6.33 9.23
N LYS A 214 10.50 6.79 8.26
CA LYS A 214 11.49 7.85 8.45
C LYS A 214 10.85 9.16 8.89
N GLU A 215 11.63 9.99 9.57
CA GLU A 215 11.29 11.40 9.76
C GLU A 215 11.69 12.25 8.55
N GLY A 216 11.04 13.37 8.41
CA GLY A 216 11.35 14.36 7.38
C GLY A 216 10.15 14.81 6.57
N THR A 217 10.39 15.75 5.67
CA THR A 217 9.34 16.29 4.80
C THR A 217 9.06 15.33 3.66
N GLY A 218 7.79 15.21 3.30
CA GLY A 218 7.32 14.44 2.16
C GLY A 218 6.14 15.12 1.47
N ILE A 219 5.64 14.45 0.43
CA ILE A 219 4.45 14.85 -0.33
C ILE A 219 3.38 13.79 -0.17
N ALA A 220 2.19 14.21 0.23
CA ALA A 220 0.95 13.46 0.14
C ALA A 220 0.17 13.90 -1.10
N ALA A 221 -0.29 12.97 -1.93
CA ALA A 221 -1.03 13.24 -3.14
C ALA A 221 -2.28 12.35 -3.26
N SER A 222 -3.38 12.93 -3.74
CA SER A 222 -4.62 12.23 -4.06
C SER A 222 -5.15 12.69 -5.41
N LEU A 223 -5.54 11.75 -6.26
CA LEU A 223 -6.23 12.02 -7.50
C LEU A 223 -7.70 11.63 -7.36
N VAL A 224 -8.58 12.61 -7.42
CA VAL A 224 -10.03 12.39 -7.27
C VAL A 224 -10.76 12.66 -8.58
N ASP A 225 -11.81 11.88 -8.83
CA ASP A 225 -12.73 12.07 -9.93
C ASP A 225 -13.93 12.89 -9.43
N LEU A 226 -14.20 14.01 -10.08
CA LEU A 226 -15.31 14.90 -9.76
C LEU A 226 -16.49 14.72 -10.74
N GLY A 227 -16.49 13.66 -11.54
CA GLY A 227 -17.53 13.33 -12.51
C GLY A 227 -17.39 14.07 -13.84
N ASN A 228 -16.75 15.23 -13.89
CA ASN A 228 -16.52 16.01 -15.11
C ASN A 228 -15.05 16.38 -15.31
N ARG A 229 -14.20 16.05 -14.38
CA ARG A 229 -12.74 16.25 -14.42
C ARG A 229 -12.07 15.51 -13.29
N PHE A 230 -10.81 15.20 -13.46
CA PHE A 230 -9.93 14.82 -12.37
C PHE A 230 -9.38 16.06 -11.65
N ARG A 231 -9.16 15.93 -10.36
CA ARG A 231 -8.45 16.90 -9.53
C ARG A 231 -7.27 16.21 -8.86
N LEU A 232 -6.07 16.73 -9.06
CA LEU A 232 -4.89 16.37 -8.28
C LEU A 232 -4.81 17.30 -7.07
N ILE A 233 -4.70 16.69 -5.89
CA ILE A 233 -4.53 17.37 -4.61
C ILE A 233 -3.15 16.97 -4.09
N ILE A 234 -2.34 17.96 -3.72
CA ILE A 234 -1.00 17.75 -3.18
C ILE A 234 -0.85 18.57 -1.92
N ASN A 235 -0.29 17.97 -0.89
CA ASN A 235 0.10 18.67 0.33
C ASN A 235 1.50 18.23 0.76
N ALA A 236 2.34 19.19 1.15
CA ALA A 236 3.57 18.91 1.85
C ALA A 236 3.26 18.49 3.28
N VAL A 237 3.95 17.48 3.78
CA VAL A 237 3.75 16.93 5.12
C VAL A 237 5.08 16.78 5.85
N ASP A 238 5.08 16.98 7.16
CA ASP A 238 6.25 16.76 8.03
C ASP A 238 6.05 15.47 8.83
N CYS A 239 6.79 14.43 8.46
CA CYS A 239 6.74 13.13 9.12
C CYS A 239 7.58 13.12 10.39
N LYS A 240 7.04 12.52 11.43
CA LYS A 240 7.67 12.34 12.75
C LYS A 240 7.51 10.91 13.22
N HIS A 241 8.35 10.49 14.14
CA HIS A 241 8.15 9.20 14.78
C HIS A 241 6.89 9.17 15.64
N VAL A 242 6.27 8.01 15.69
CA VAL A 242 5.17 7.74 16.60
C VAL A 242 5.73 7.65 18.03
N GLU A 243 5.33 8.57 18.90
CA GLU A 243 5.87 8.70 20.26
C GLU A 243 5.57 7.48 21.17
N LYS A 244 4.51 6.75 20.89
CA LYS A 244 4.04 5.64 21.75
C LYS A 244 3.84 4.36 20.98
N PRO A 245 4.23 3.20 21.55
CA PRO A 245 3.90 1.92 20.97
C PRO A 245 2.38 1.75 20.81
N MET A 246 1.97 1.18 19.70
CA MET A 246 0.56 0.86 19.40
C MET A 246 0.37 -0.65 19.27
N PRO A 247 0.39 -1.40 20.38
CA PRO A 247 0.36 -2.87 20.34
C PRO A 247 -0.93 -3.46 19.75
N LYS A 248 -2.00 -2.65 19.69
CA LYS A 248 -3.28 -3.04 19.06
C LYS A 248 -3.34 -2.70 17.57
N LEU A 249 -2.31 -2.05 17.04
CA LEU A 249 -2.17 -1.72 15.62
C LEU A 249 -0.85 -2.31 15.09
N PRO A 250 -0.79 -3.64 14.89
CA PRO A 250 0.43 -4.35 14.49
C PRO A 250 0.69 -4.23 12.99
N VAL A 251 0.85 -3.00 12.51
CA VAL A 251 1.09 -2.65 11.10
C VAL A 251 2.20 -1.63 10.99
N ALA A 252 2.70 -1.43 9.78
CA ALA A 252 3.63 -0.34 9.50
C ALA A 252 2.91 1.00 9.59
N THR A 253 3.56 2.00 10.19
CA THR A 253 2.96 3.30 10.48
C THR A 253 3.84 4.46 10.03
N ASN A 254 3.19 5.55 9.64
CA ASN A 254 3.76 6.87 9.50
C ASN A 254 2.92 7.85 10.32
N PHE A 255 3.49 8.93 10.78
CA PHE A 255 2.76 10.00 11.44
C PHE A 255 3.23 11.35 10.89
N TRP A 256 2.33 12.16 10.38
CA TRP A 256 2.69 13.46 9.84
C TRP A 256 1.79 14.61 10.29
N THR A 257 2.34 15.81 10.21
CA THR A 257 1.58 17.05 10.27
C THR A 257 1.50 17.64 8.85
N PRO A 258 0.29 17.80 8.27
CA PRO A 258 0.15 18.46 6.98
C PRO A 258 0.46 19.95 7.10
N GLN A 259 1.04 20.52 6.05
CA GLN A 259 1.40 21.94 6.01
C GLN A 259 0.19 22.81 5.64
N PRO A 260 0.06 24.03 6.22
CA PRO A 260 0.95 24.67 7.21
C PRO A 260 0.76 24.17 8.64
N ASN A 261 -0.34 23.49 8.93
CA ASN A 261 -0.67 22.83 10.20
C ASN A 261 -1.85 21.88 9.98
N LEU A 262 -2.17 21.05 10.98
CA LEU A 262 -3.22 20.04 10.88
C LEU A 262 -4.58 20.65 10.51
N GLU A 263 -4.98 21.73 11.19
CA GLU A 263 -6.31 22.33 11.00
C GLU A 263 -6.50 22.82 9.56
N VAL A 264 -5.57 23.61 9.06
CA VAL A 264 -5.64 24.18 7.71
C VAL A 264 -5.42 23.11 6.63
N GLY A 265 -4.40 22.28 6.79
CA GLY A 265 -4.06 21.25 5.81
C GLY A 265 -5.15 20.20 5.68
N ALA A 266 -5.67 19.67 6.79
CA ALA A 266 -6.76 18.70 6.76
C ALA A 266 -8.08 19.31 6.22
N ALA A 267 -8.43 20.53 6.65
CA ALA A 267 -9.62 21.20 6.13
C ALA A 267 -9.51 21.45 4.61
N ALA A 268 -8.37 21.92 4.13
CA ALA A 268 -8.14 22.15 2.70
C ALA A 268 -8.21 20.83 1.90
N TRP A 269 -7.62 19.74 2.41
CA TRP A 269 -7.69 18.41 1.82
C TRP A 269 -9.13 17.92 1.67
N ILE A 270 -9.90 17.96 2.73
CA ILE A 270 -11.32 17.55 2.76
C ILE A 270 -12.15 18.42 1.80
N MET A 271 -11.99 19.74 1.86
CA MET A 271 -12.76 20.66 0.99
C MET A 271 -12.38 20.53 -0.49
N ALA A 272 -11.16 20.13 -0.79
CA ALA A 272 -10.74 19.83 -2.14
C ALA A 272 -11.29 18.47 -2.66
N GLY A 273 -11.85 17.64 -1.78
CA GLY A 273 -12.35 16.30 -2.08
C GLY A 273 -11.27 15.21 -1.93
N GLY A 274 -10.21 15.47 -1.19
CA GLY A 274 -9.13 14.53 -0.96
C GLY A 274 -9.62 13.22 -0.36
N ALA A 275 -9.08 12.10 -0.87
CA ALA A 275 -9.42 10.77 -0.40
C ALA A 275 -8.68 10.43 0.90
N HIS A 276 -9.16 9.38 1.60
CA HIS A 276 -8.47 8.75 2.72
C HIS A 276 -7.23 7.98 2.24
N HIS A 277 -7.24 7.47 1.00
CA HIS A 277 -6.07 6.88 0.37
C HIS A 277 -5.13 7.95 -0.20
N THR A 278 -3.85 7.77 0.06
CA THR A 278 -2.81 8.73 -0.30
C THR A 278 -1.64 8.03 -0.99
N ALA A 279 -1.18 8.59 -2.11
CA ALA A 279 0.14 8.29 -2.64
C ALA A 279 1.14 9.23 -1.95
N PHE A 280 2.16 8.66 -1.33
CA PHE A 280 3.13 9.39 -0.51
C PHE A 280 4.56 9.19 -1.01
N SER A 281 5.39 10.24 -0.96
CA SER A 281 6.83 10.13 -1.24
C SER A 281 7.64 11.12 -0.41
N TYR A 282 8.78 10.65 0.13
CA TYR A 282 9.81 11.50 0.73
C TYR A 282 10.69 12.21 -0.31
N ASP A 283 10.68 11.75 -1.56
CA ASP A 283 11.65 12.13 -2.58
C ASP A 283 11.14 13.18 -3.55
N LEU A 284 9.89 13.61 -3.39
CA LEU A 284 9.25 14.64 -4.18
C LEU A 284 9.01 15.91 -3.35
N SER A 285 8.92 17.05 -4.04
CA SER A 285 8.58 18.34 -3.44
C SER A 285 7.55 19.09 -4.28
N VAL A 286 6.85 20.05 -3.68
CA VAL A 286 5.83 20.87 -4.37
C VAL A 286 6.41 21.69 -5.52
N THR A 287 7.72 21.87 -5.55
CA THR A 287 8.45 22.66 -6.54
C THR A 287 8.99 21.85 -7.72
N GLN A 288 8.80 20.55 -7.68
CA GLN A 288 9.11 19.61 -8.77
C GLN A 288 7.86 19.28 -9.56
#